data_0253c14f0793b1339dd62b9e118c6453
#
_entry.id   0253c14f0793b1339dd62b9e118c6453
#
_cell.length_a   1.000
_cell.length_b   1.000
_cell.length_c   1.000
_cell.angle_alpha   90.00
_cell.angle_beta   90.00
_cell.angle_gamma   90.00
#
_symmetry.space_group_name_H-M   'P 1'
#
loop_
_entity.id
_entity.type
_entity.pdbx_description
1 polymer ?
#
loop_
_entity_poly.entity_id
_entity_poly.type
_entity_poly.pdbx_seq_one_letter_code
_entity_poly.pdbx_strand_id
1 'polypeptide(L)'
;MLVGDSLGNVLYGFDSTLPVTLEMMIAHGRAVVAASSYALVVVDMPFESYEQSKEQAFASAARVMRETGCGAVKIEGGVHFAETIAFLTARGIPVMAHIGLTPQSIHTLGSFKAQGRDEAAALVSSNTPGPIEMDAEAVAAAGAFAVVIEAVVEPLARHISAKVTIPTIGIGASPACDGQILVLEDMLGMTVRAARFVERFADIRSTMDAGIAAFSSAVRDGSFPKQSNLFGVKA
;
A
#
# COMPACT_ATOMS: atom_id res chain seq x y z
N MET A 1 -9.75 2.72 -0.35
CA MET A 1 -8.59 3.11 0.46
C MET A 1 -7.78 1.86 0.78
N LEU A 2 -6.45 1.97 0.80
CA LEU A 2 -5.55 0.86 1.14
C LEU A 2 -4.82 1.20 2.44
N VAL A 3 -4.92 0.31 3.42
CA VAL A 3 -4.10 0.33 4.64
C VAL A 3 -2.87 -0.49 4.32
N GLY A 4 -1.78 0.20 3.93
CA GLY A 4 -0.56 -0.41 3.43
C GLY A 4 0.45 -0.73 4.54
N ASP A 5 1.19 -1.82 4.39
CA ASP A 5 2.30 -2.16 5.28
C ASP A 5 3.48 -1.18 5.17
N SER A 6 3.48 -0.30 4.14
CA SER A 6 4.32 0.90 4.06
C SER A 6 4.24 1.80 5.31
N LEU A 7 3.18 1.64 6.14
CA LEU A 7 3.10 2.28 7.46
C LEU A 7 4.34 1.99 8.32
N GLY A 8 4.99 0.84 8.13
CA GLY A 8 6.25 0.51 8.78
C GLY A 8 7.33 1.55 8.52
N ASN A 9 7.44 2.01 7.28
CA ASN A 9 8.43 3.02 6.89
C ASN A 9 8.01 4.44 7.32
N VAL A 10 6.75 4.84 7.03
CA VAL A 10 6.33 6.26 7.12
C VAL A 10 5.80 6.66 8.50
N LEU A 11 5.33 5.70 9.31
CA LEU A 11 4.82 5.96 10.67
C LEU A 11 5.74 5.40 11.76
N TYR A 12 6.32 4.22 11.55
CA TYR A 12 7.13 3.55 12.57
C TYR A 12 8.64 3.73 12.37
N GLY A 13 9.07 4.26 11.21
CA GLY A 13 10.47 4.52 10.91
C GLY A 13 11.31 3.27 10.69
N PHE A 14 10.69 2.17 10.26
CA PHE A 14 11.41 0.95 9.88
C PHE A 14 12.07 1.14 8.52
N ASP A 15 13.20 0.47 8.31
CA ASP A 15 13.93 0.51 7.04
C ASP A 15 13.23 -0.32 5.93
N SER A 16 12.32 -1.22 6.29
CA SER A 16 11.54 -2.04 5.37
C SER A 16 10.16 -2.34 5.95
N THR A 17 9.26 -2.94 5.15
CA THR A 17 7.93 -3.38 5.58
C THR A 17 7.97 -4.70 6.37
N LEU A 18 9.07 -5.45 6.32
CA LEU A 18 9.18 -6.79 6.92
C LEU A 18 8.89 -6.85 8.44
N PRO A 19 9.22 -5.84 9.27
CA PRO A 19 8.89 -5.87 10.69
C PRO A 19 7.43 -5.58 11.03
N VAL A 20 6.59 -5.24 10.03
CA VAL A 20 5.17 -4.95 10.26
C VAL A 20 4.43 -6.23 10.62
N THR A 21 3.74 -6.20 11.75
CA THR A 21 2.99 -7.37 12.23
C THR A 21 1.52 -7.35 11.82
N LEU A 22 0.87 -8.52 11.86
CA LEU A 22 -0.56 -8.62 11.60
C LEU A 22 -1.38 -7.79 12.59
N GLU A 23 -0.95 -7.68 13.85
CA GLU A 23 -1.56 -6.85 14.88
C GLU A 23 -1.52 -5.36 14.55
N MET A 24 -0.40 -4.88 14.01
CA MET A 24 -0.27 -3.50 13.54
C MET A 24 -1.27 -3.23 12.40
N MET A 25 -1.33 -4.12 11.41
CA MET A 25 -2.26 -3.99 10.29
C MET A 25 -3.71 -4.01 10.74
N ILE A 26 -4.06 -4.88 11.69
CA ILE A 26 -5.41 -4.92 12.29
C ILE A 26 -5.73 -3.61 13.04
N ALA A 27 -4.80 -3.10 13.84
CA ALA A 27 -5.02 -1.87 14.59
C ALA A 27 -5.28 -0.67 13.66
N HIS A 28 -4.45 -0.49 12.62
CA HIS A 28 -4.61 0.57 11.64
C HIS A 28 -5.84 0.35 10.75
N GLY A 29 -6.08 -0.87 10.29
CA GLY A 29 -7.25 -1.23 9.50
C GLY A 29 -8.55 -0.89 10.21
N ARG A 30 -8.65 -1.22 11.52
CA ARG A 30 -9.82 -0.87 12.35
C ARG A 30 -10.04 0.63 12.42
N ALA A 31 -8.98 1.42 12.59
CA ALA A 31 -9.07 2.87 12.67
C ALA A 31 -9.55 3.48 11.35
N VAL A 32 -9.02 3.00 10.21
CA VAL A 32 -9.41 3.48 8.88
C VAL A 32 -10.84 3.08 8.55
N VAL A 33 -11.25 1.85 8.84
CA VAL A 33 -12.64 1.39 8.65
C VAL A 33 -13.61 2.23 9.46
N ALA A 34 -13.32 2.51 10.75
CA ALA A 34 -14.16 3.33 11.59
C ALA A 34 -14.32 4.77 11.08
N ALA A 35 -13.32 5.31 10.39
CA ALA A 35 -13.34 6.65 9.82
C ALA A 35 -13.91 6.68 8.38
N SER A 36 -14.12 5.54 7.73
CA SER A 36 -14.57 5.45 6.35
C SER A 36 -16.10 5.32 6.27
N SER A 37 -16.73 6.14 5.42
CA SER A 37 -18.18 6.08 5.20
C SER A 37 -18.58 5.48 3.84
N TYR A 38 -17.73 5.57 2.83
CA TYR A 38 -18.10 5.19 1.45
C TYR A 38 -17.04 4.35 0.73
N ALA A 39 -15.76 4.52 1.05
CA ALA A 39 -14.70 3.84 0.30
C ALA A 39 -14.56 2.39 0.74
N LEU A 40 -14.34 1.50 -0.23
CA LEU A 40 -13.84 0.16 0.06
C LEU A 40 -12.49 0.29 0.80
N VAL A 41 -12.40 -0.30 1.98
CA VAL A 41 -11.14 -0.41 2.72
C VAL A 41 -10.53 -1.77 2.44
N VAL A 42 -9.30 -1.76 1.93
CA VAL A 42 -8.45 -2.93 1.71
C VAL A 42 -7.32 -2.88 2.73
N VAL A 43 -6.96 -3.99 3.34
CA VAL A 43 -5.87 -4.08 4.31
C VAL A 43 -4.80 -5.02 3.79
N ASP A 44 -3.53 -4.58 3.83
CA ASP A 44 -2.41 -5.44 3.45
C ASP A 44 -2.25 -6.60 4.42
N MET A 45 -1.97 -7.76 3.83
CA MET A 45 -1.42 -8.90 4.56
C MET A 45 0.09 -8.67 4.70
N PRO A 46 0.62 -8.50 5.93
CA PRO A 46 2.05 -8.26 6.11
C PRO A 46 2.86 -9.53 5.87
N PHE A 47 4.17 -9.34 5.64
CA PHE A 47 5.12 -10.45 5.53
C PHE A 47 4.97 -11.45 6.69
N GLU A 48 5.19 -12.74 6.42
CA GLU A 48 5.01 -13.87 7.35
C GLU A 48 3.53 -14.26 7.62
N SER A 49 2.56 -13.50 7.12
CA SER A 49 1.15 -13.79 7.43
C SER A 49 0.43 -14.70 6.43
N TYR A 50 1.05 -14.97 5.26
CA TYR A 50 0.38 -15.74 4.19
C TYR A 50 1.32 -16.62 3.35
N GLU A 51 2.63 -16.55 3.55
CA GLU A 51 3.61 -17.23 2.69
C GLU A 51 3.81 -18.70 3.02
N GLN A 52 3.53 -19.12 4.27
CA GLN A 52 3.79 -20.47 4.73
C GLN A 52 2.83 -21.49 4.08
N SER A 53 1.55 -21.16 3.97
CA SER A 53 0.52 -22.00 3.34
C SER A 53 -0.75 -21.20 3.05
N LYS A 54 -1.59 -21.72 2.14
CA LYS A 54 -2.91 -21.13 1.86
C LYS A 54 -3.88 -21.20 3.05
N GLU A 55 -3.72 -22.16 3.94
CA GLU A 55 -4.49 -22.29 5.18
C GLU A 55 -4.09 -21.19 6.18
N GLN A 56 -2.78 -20.90 6.33
CA GLN A 56 -2.29 -19.77 7.10
C GLN A 56 -2.83 -18.46 6.51
N ALA A 57 -2.70 -18.26 5.20
CA ALA A 57 -3.23 -17.09 4.52
C ALA A 57 -4.72 -16.87 4.80
N PHE A 58 -5.51 -17.95 4.77
CA PHE A 58 -6.94 -17.90 5.10
C PHE A 58 -7.17 -17.49 6.56
N ALA A 59 -6.47 -18.11 7.50
CA ALA A 59 -6.62 -17.81 8.92
C ALA A 59 -6.29 -16.33 9.22
N SER A 60 -5.20 -15.82 8.63
CA SER A 60 -4.77 -14.43 8.78
C SER A 60 -5.74 -13.46 8.11
N ALA A 61 -6.15 -13.71 6.87
CA ALA A 61 -7.07 -12.85 6.13
C ALA A 61 -8.46 -12.80 6.77
N ALA A 62 -8.99 -13.95 7.20
CA ALA A 62 -10.25 -14.04 7.94
C ALA A 62 -10.18 -13.27 9.27
N ARG A 63 -9.04 -13.33 9.95
CA ARG A 63 -8.80 -12.55 11.17
C ARG A 63 -8.77 -11.05 10.88
N VAL A 64 -8.04 -10.61 9.85
CA VAL A 64 -8.01 -9.20 9.42
C VAL A 64 -9.43 -8.70 9.14
N MET A 65 -10.18 -9.39 8.29
CA MET A 65 -11.54 -8.97 7.93
C MET A 65 -12.48 -8.93 9.14
N ARG A 66 -12.45 -9.96 9.99
CA ARG A 66 -13.31 -10.03 11.19
C ARG A 66 -13.02 -8.94 12.20
N GLU A 67 -11.73 -8.64 12.44
CA GLU A 67 -11.32 -7.72 13.48
C GLU A 67 -11.32 -6.26 13.05
N THR A 68 -11.18 -5.98 11.74
CA THR A 68 -11.19 -4.61 11.20
C THR A 68 -12.53 -4.20 10.62
N GLY A 69 -13.28 -5.16 10.04
CA GLY A 69 -14.45 -4.87 9.21
C GLY A 69 -14.11 -4.39 7.80
N CYS A 70 -12.86 -4.56 7.32
CA CYS A 70 -12.48 -4.21 5.96
C CYS A 70 -13.18 -5.10 4.93
N GLY A 71 -13.34 -4.59 3.71
CA GLY A 71 -14.02 -5.31 2.64
C GLY A 71 -13.13 -6.25 1.84
N ALA A 72 -11.80 -6.15 1.96
CA ALA A 72 -10.85 -6.97 1.21
C ALA A 72 -9.46 -6.96 1.85
N VAL A 73 -8.60 -7.90 1.45
CA VAL A 73 -7.18 -7.93 1.78
C VAL A 73 -6.31 -7.76 0.54
N LYS A 74 -5.05 -7.29 0.70
CA LYS A 74 -4.07 -7.28 -0.38
C LYS A 74 -2.94 -8.28 -0.10
N ILE A 75 -2.46 -8.94 -1.16
CA ILE A 75 -1.36 -9.92 -1.13
C ILE A 75 -0.37 -9.55 -2.22
N GLU A 76 0.92 -9.55 -1.89
CA GLU A 76 2.02 -9.36 -2.83
C GLU A 76 2.39 -10.67 -3.51
N GLY A 77 2.62 -10.60 -4.83
CA GLY A 77 3.08 -11.70 -5.65
C GLY A 77 2.09 -12.07 -6.77
N GLY A 78 2.62 -12.76 -7.76
CA GLY A 78 1.93 -13.17 -8.99
C GLY A 78 1.67 -14.67 -9.06
N VAL A 79 2.26 -15.34 -10.04
CA VAL A 79 2.11 -16.78 -10.32
C VAL A 79 2.29 -17.63 -9.05
N HIS A 80 3.28 -17.31 -8.22
CA HIS A 80 3.58 -18.08 -7.00
C HIS A 80 2.46 -18.06 -5.96
N PHE A 81 1.63 -17.02 -5.94
CA PHE A 81 0.50 -16.88 -5.01
C PHE A 81 -0.85 -17.08 -5.66
N ALA A 82 -0.92 -17.41 -6.95
CA ALA A 82 -2.18 -17.63 -7.66
C ALA A 82 -3.05 -18.71 -6.99
N GLU A 83 -2.46 -19.84 -6.54
CA GLU A 83 -3.20 -20.89 -5.81
C GLU A 83 -3.74 -20.36 -4.47
N THR A 84 -2.96 -19.58 -3.72
CA THR A 84 -3.39 -18.98 -2.47
C THR A 84 -4.54 -17.98 -2.69
N ILE A 85 -4.44 -17.13 -3.72
CA ILE A 85 -5.50 -16.19 -4.10
C ILE A 85 -6.78 -16.95 -4.46
N ALA A 86 -6.69 -17.98 -5.30
CA ALA A 86 -7.84 -18.80 -5.67
C ALA A 86 -8.48 -19.50 -4.46
N PHE A 87 -7.66 -19.97 -3.51
CA PHE A 87 -8.13 -20.58 -2.28
C PHE A 87 -8.91 -19.61 -1.39
N LEU A 88 -8.45 -18.36 -1.28
CA LEU A 88 -9.10 -17.30 -0.51
C LEU A 88 -10.42 -16.85 -1.17
N THR A 89 -10.36 -16.55 -2.47
CA THR A 89 -11.51 -16.03 -3.22
C THR A 89 -12.65 -17.05 -3.28
N ALA A 90 -12.32 -18.33 -3.46
CA ALA A 90 -13.32 -19.43 -3.41
C ALA A 90 -14.00 -19.58 -2.03
N ARG A 91 -13.44 -18.99 -0.96
CA ARG A 91 -13.99 -18.99 0.40
C ARG A 91 -14.58 -17.65 0.81
N GLY A 92 -14.79 -16.76 -0.14
CA GLY A 92 -15.46 -15.47 0.08
C GLY A 92 -14.56 -14.37 0.66
N ILE A 93 -13.24 -14.51 0.58
CA ILE A 93 -12.30 -13.43 0.92
C ILE A 93 -11.91 -12.69 -0.36
N PRO A 94 -12.35 -11.44 -0.58
CA PRO A 94 -11.93 -10.64 -1.72
C PRO A 94 -10.44 -10.30 -1.60
N VAL A 95 -9.69 -10.53 -2.68
CA VAL A 95 -8.25 -10.29 -2.72
C VAL A 95 -7.90 -9.26 -3.80
N MET A 96 -7.17 -8.22 -3.42
CA MET A 96 -6.41 -7.36 -4.31
C MET A 96 -5.01 -7.96 -4.45
N ALA A 97 -4.55 -8.19 -5.67
CA ALA A 97 -3.18 -8.64 -5.91
C ALA A 97 -2.21 -7.46 -6.00
N HIS A 98 -0.90 -7.72 -5.88
CA HIS A 98 0.16 -6.72 -6.05
C HIS A 98 1.35 -7.35 -6.77
N ILE A 99 1.72 -6.74 -7.91
CA ILE A 99 2.79 -7.23 -8.81
C ILE A 99 3.77 -6.12 -9.17
N GLY A 100 4.87 -6.49 -9.79
CA GLY A 100 5.96 -5.58 -10.14
C GLY A 100 6.99 -5.51 -9.01
N LEU A 101 7.21 -4.33 -8.45
CA LEU A 101 7.97 -4.21 -7.21
C LEU A 101 7.10 -4.67 -6.05
N THR A 102 7.58 -5.66 -5.33
CA THR A 102 6.92 -6.22 -4.13
C THR A 102 7.83 -5.97 -2.93
N PRO A 103 7.56 -4.94 -2.09
CA PRO A 103 8.44 -4.55 -0.98
C PRO A 103 8.73 -5.67 0.02
N GLN A 104 7.79 -6.59 0.24
CA GLN A 104 7.98 -7.74 1.12
C GLN A 104 9.05 -8.72 0.57
N SER A 105 9.28 -8.72 -0.74
CA SER A 105 10.31 -9.53 -1.40
C SER A 105 11.63 -8.80 -1.61
N ILE A 106 11.88 -7.69 -0.91
CA ILE A 106 13.03 -6.79 -1.17
C ILE A 106 14.38 -7.49 -1.09
N HIS A 107 14.55 -8.47 -0.22
CA HIS A 107 15.79 -9.23 -0.11
C HIS A 107 16.04 -10.11 -1.34
N THR A 108 15.01 -10.59 -1.99
CA THR A 108 15.11 -11.36 -3.24
C THR A 108 15.31 -10.44 -4.45
N LEU A 109 14.58 -9.31 -4.48
CA LEU A 109 14.67 -8.31 -5.55
C LEU A 109 15.98 -7.50 -5.50
N GLY A 110 16.57 -7.36 -4.33
CA GLY A 110 17.84 -6.69 -4.09
C GLY A 110 17.83 -5.17 -4.25
N SER A 111 16.76 -4.57 -4.74
CA SER A 111 16.65 -3.11 -4.86
C SER A 111 15.21 -2.64 -5.14
N PHE A 112 14.92 -1.37 -4.82
CA PHE A 112 13.66 -0.67 -5.16
C PHE A 112 13.68 -0.05 -6.57
N LYS A 113 14.33 -0.69 -7.55
CA LYS A 113 14.38 -0.19 -8.93
C LYS A 113 13.11 -0.54 -9.69
N ALA A 114 12.81 0.27 -10.72
CA ALA A 114 11.71 -0.04 -11.64
C ALA A 114 11.91 -1.38 -12.34
N GLN A 115 10.85 -2.18 -12.34
CA GLN A 115 10.79 -3.55 -12.85
C GLN A 115 10.38 -3.59 -14.34
N GLY A 116 10.63 -4.72 -15.00
CA GLY A 116 10.10 -5.01 -16.32
C GLY A 116 10.81 -4.34 -17.50
N ARG A 117 12.04 -3.83 -17.35
CA ARG A 117 12.77 -3.18 -18.46
C ARG A 117 13.08 -4.14 -19.61
N ASP A 118 13.58 -5.32 -19.28
CA ASP A 118 13.94 -6.35 -20.27
C ASP A 118 12.67 -6.97 -20.88
N GLU A 119 11.62 -7.14 -20.08
CA GLU A 119 10.31 -7.60 -20.54
C GLU A 119 9.67 -6.64 -21.53
N ALA A 120 9.71 -5.33 -21.24
CA ALA A 120 9.20 -4.32 -22.17
C ALA A 120 9.96 -4.33 -23.49
N ALA A 121 11.28 -4.54 -23.47
CA ALA A 121 12.10 -4.68 -24.67
C ALA A 121 11.77 -5.97 -25.45
N ALA A 122 11.56 -7.08 -24.76
CA ALA A 122 11.17 -8.35 -25.36
C ALA A 122 9.75 -8.29 -25.95
N LEU A 123 8.81 -7.65 -25.28
CA LEU A 123 7.46 -7.45 -25.77
C LEU A 123 7.44 -6.71 -27.11
N VAL A 124 8.23 -5.62 -27.22
CA VAL A 124 8.35 -4.85 -28.47
C VAL A 124 8.98 -5.66 -29.60
N SER A 125 9.98 -6.49 -29.30
CA SER A 125 10.77 -7.22 -30.31
C SER A 125 10.17 -8.56 -30.73
N SER A 126 9.48 -9.27 -29.84
CA SER A 126 9.02 -10.65 -30.05
C SER A 126 7.57 -10.94 -29.66
N ASN A 127 6.87 -9.98 -29.08
CA ASN A 127 5.52 -10.15 -28.52
C ASN A 127 5.44 -11.35 -27.55
N THR A 128 6.52 -11.62 -26.81
CA THR A 128 6.59 -12.73 -25.85
C THR A 128 6.20 -12.22 -24.48
N PRO A 129 5.20 -12.83 -23.79
CA PRO A 129 4.84 -12.48 -22.41
C PRO A 129 6.04 -12.63 -21.48
N GLY A 130 6.25 -11.62 -20.65
CA GLY A 130 7.26 -11.65 -19.60
C GLY A 130 6.69 -12.08 -18.24
N PRO A 131 7.54 -12.29 -17.22
CA PRO A 131 7.13 -12.68 -15.88
C PRO A 131 6.07 -11.79 -15.26
N ILE A 132 6.16 -10.45 -15.33
CA ILE A 132 5.18 -9.54 -14.72
C ILE A 132 3.82 -9.59 -15.44
N GLU A 133 3.83 -9.78 -16.76
CA GLU A 133 2.60 -10.00 -17.52
C GLU A 133 1.94 -11.32 -17.13
N MET A 134 2.74 -12.39 -17.00
CA MET A 134 2.25 -13.70 -16.53
C MET A 134 1.70 -13.62 -15.10
N ASP A 135 2.35 -12.85 -14.22
CA ASP A 135 1.86 -12.59 -12.87
C ASP A 135 0.47 -11.93 -12.89
N ALA A 136 0.30 -10.89 -13.71
CA ALA A 136 -0.99 -10.20 -13.86
C ALA A 136 -2.12 -11.13 -14.35
N GLU A 137 -1.83 -11.95 -15.36
CA GLU A 137 -2.79 -12.93 -15.89
C GLU A 137 -3.14 -13.99 -14.84
N ALA A 138 -2.13 -14.50 -14.12
CA ALA A 138 -2.32 -15.55 -13.12
C ALA A 138 -3.20 -15.06 -11.95
N VAL A 139 -2.96 -13.85 -11.44
CA VAL A 139 -3.77 -13.32 -10.32
C VAL A 139 -5.20 -12.98 -10.77
N ALA A 140 -5.38 -12.50 -12.00
CA ALA A 140 -6.71 -12.28 -12.57
C ALA A 140 -7.48 -13.60 -12.72
N ALA A 141 -6.83 -14.64 -13.27
CA ALA A 141 -7.40 -15.99 -13.39
C ALA A 141 -7.70 -16.63 -12.04
N ALA A 142 -6.94 -16.30 -10.99
CA ALA A 142 -7.15 -16.76 -9.62
C ALA A 142 -8.33 -16.07 -8.91
N GLY A 143 -8.96 -15.08 -9.54
CA GLY A 143 -10.13 -14.39 -9.01
C GLY A 143 -9.82 -13.17 -8.16
N ALA A 144 -8.61 -12.59 -8.24
CA ALA A 144 -8.35 -11.27 -7.68
C ALA A 144 -9.32 -10.26 -8.30
N PHE A 145 -9.88 -9.36 -7.48
CA PHE A 145 -10.84 -8.36 -7.97
C PHE A 145 -10.16 -7.11 -8.55
N ALA A 146 -8.88 -6.90 -8.23
CA ALA A 146 -8.04 -5.81 -8.74
C ALA A 146 -6.56 -6.19 -8.56
N VAL A 147 -5.67 -5.48 -9.26
CA VAL A 147 -4.22 -5.65 -9.13
C VAL A 147 -3.52 -4.30 -9.01
N VAL A 148 -2.65 -4.17 -8.00
CA VAL A 148 -1.69 -3.07 -7.91
C VAL A 148 -0.50 -3.39 -8.78
N ILE A 149 -0.06 -2.42 -9.58
CA ILE A 149 1.15 -2.50 -10.43
C ILE A 149 2.12 -1.45 -9.89
N GLU A 150 3.17 -1.90 -9.20
CA GLU A 150 4.13 -0.99 -8.56
C GLU A 150 5.45 -0.93 -9.31
N ALA A 151 5.90 0.31 -9.58
CA ALA A 151 7.22 0.61 -10.14
C ALA A 151 7.57 -0.23 -11.39
N VAL A 152 6.59 -0.49 -12.24
CA VAL A 152 6.77 -1.17 -13.54
C VAL A 152 6.96 -0.13 -14.62
N VAL A 153 7.88 -0.38 -15.57
CA VAL A 153 8.12 0.56 -16.68
C VAL A 153 6.84 0.80 -17.49
N GLU A 154 6.61 2.04 -17.89
CA GLU A 154 5.35 2.52 -18.44
C GLU A 154 4.79 1.69 -19.61
N PRO A 155 5.58 1.33 -20.64
CA PRO A 155 5.04 0.58 -21.78
C PRO A 155 4.51 -0.80 -21.39
N LEU A 156 5.17 -1.49 -20.44
CA LEU A 156 4.74 -2.79 -19.95
C LEU A 156 3.49 -2.66 -19.08
N ALA A 157 3.45 -1.69 -18.15
CA ALA A 157 2.29 -1.46 -17.32
C ALA A 157 1.04 -1.09 -18.14
N ARG A 158 1.20 -0.27 -19.18
CA ARG A 158 0.13 0.05 -20.16
C ARG A 158 -0.37 -1.20 -20.88
N HIS A 159 0.55 -2.04 -21.35
CA HIS A 159 0.22 -3.29 -22.03
C HIS A 159 -0.58 -4.22 -21.11
N ILE A 160 -0.10 -4.43 -19.89
CA ILE A 160 -0.78 -5.24 -18.87
C ILE A 160 -2.19 -4.70 -18.58
N SER A 161 -2.32 -3.38 -18.37
CA SER A 161 -3.63 -2.76 -18.09
C SER A 161 -4.63 -2.92 -19.24
N ALA A 162 -4.16 -2.97 -20.47
CA ALA A 162 -5.02 -3.21 -21.63
C ALA A 162 -5.41 -4.70 -21.79
N LYS A 163 -4.66 -5.62 -21.18
CA LYS A 163 -4.81 -7.07 -21.38
C LYS A 163 -5.64 -7.75 -20.30
N VAL A 164 -5.43 -7.37 -19.03
CA VAL A 164 -6.16 -8.01 -17.93
C VAL A 164 -7.60 -7.51 -17.83
N THR A 165 -8.48 -8.35 -17.33
CA THR A 165 -9.92 -8.06 -17.22
C THR A 165 -10.32 -7.45 -15.87
N ILE A 166 -9.39 -7.37 -14.92
CA ILE A 166 -9.60 -6.80 -13.60
C ILE A 166 -9.02 -5.39 -13.53
N PRO A 167 -9.59 -4.49 -12.71
CA PRO A 167 -9.04 -3.15 -12.51
C PRO A 167 -7.56 -3.15 -12.12
N THR A 168 -6.79 -2.28 -12.76
CA THR A 168 -5.37 -2.04 -12.48
C THR A 168 -5.18 -0.74 -11.71
N ILE A 169 -4.39 -0.78 -10.64
CA ILE A 169 -4.10 0.38 -9.80
C ILE A 169 -2.60 0.65 -9.87
N GLY A 170 -2.22 1.74 -10.51
CA GLY A 170 -0.81 2.10 -10.70
C GLY A 170 -0.22 2.84 -9.49
N ILE A 171 1.01 2.49 -9.14
CA ILE A 171 1.89 3.28 -8.28
C ILE A 171 3.29 3.30 -8.90
N GLY A 172 3.66 4.44 -9.50
CA GLY A 172 4.90 4.54 -10.28
C GLY A 172 4.93 3.64 -11.52
N ALA A 173 3.78 3.45 -12.18
CA ALA A 173 3.63 2.56 -13.34
C ALA A 173 3.15 3.35 -14.58
N SER A 174 1.88 3.29 -14.92
CA SER A 174 1.35 3.93 -16.13
C SER A 174 0.10 4.77 -15.83
N PRO A 175 -0.08 5.93 -16.50
CA PRO A 175 -1.34 6.65 -16.47
C PRO A 175 -2.49 5.90 -17.18
N ALA A 176 -2.21 4.80 -17.87
CA ALA A 176 -3.22 3.94 -18.49
C ALA A 176 -3.84 2.92 -17.51
N CYS A 177 -3.34 2.82 -16.28
CA CYS A 177 -4.02 2.06 -15.24
C CYS A 177 -5.39 2.69 -14.92
N ASP A 178 -6.36 1.87 -14.53
CA ASP A 178 -7.73 2.31 -14.21
C ASP A 178 -7.78 3.25 -13.00
N GLY A 179 -6.81 3.14 -12.09
CA GLY A 179 -6.65 4.00 -10.93
C GLY A 179 -5.20 4.23 -10.56
N GLN A 180 -4.98 5.19 -9.65
CA GLN A 180 -3.66 5.51 -9.11
C GLN A 180 -3.71 5.55 -7.60
N ILE A 181 -2.61 5.14 -6.95
CA ILE A 181 -2.47 5.22 -5.50
C ILE A 181 -1.10 5.80 -5.15
N LEU A 182 -1.00 6.49 -4.02
CA LEU A 182 0.25 6.96 -3.43
C LEU A 182 0.19 6.78 -1.91
N VAL A 183 1.35 6.62 -1.29
CA VAL A 183 1.48 6.70 0.17
C VAL A 183 1.09 8.11 0.62
N LEU A 184 0.19 8.21 1.58
CA LEU A 184 -0.42 9.49 2.00
C LEU A 184 0.65 10.47 2.51
N GLU A 185 1.59 9.99 3.32
CA GLU A 185 2.65 10.78 3.90
C GLU A 185 3.61 11.34 2.84
N ASP A 186 3.86 10.57 1.80
CA ASP A 186 4.66 11.02 0.65
C ASP A 186 3.90 12.10 -0.14
N MET A 187 2.64 11.81 -0.49
CA MET A 187 1.78 12.70 -1.26
C MET A 187 1.58 14.05 -0.56
N LEU A 188 1.45 14.06 0.76
CA LEU A 188 1.26 15.26 1.57
C LEU A 188 2.57 15.95 1.97
N GLY A 189 3.74 15.46 1.53
CA GLY A 189 5.03 16.05 1.83
C GLY A 189 5.45 15.92 3.28
N MET A 190 5.02 14.88 3.98
CA MET A 190 5.40 14.60 5.37
C MET A 190 6.75 13.89 5.45
N THR A 191 7.10 13.07 4.46
CA THR A 191 8.37 12.35 4.38
C THR A 191 9.50 13.23 3.85
N VAL A 192 10.73 13.00 4.34
CA VAL A 192 11.92 13.72 3.87
C VAL A 192 12.31 13.29 2.47
N ARG A 193 12.27 11.98 2.23
CA ARG A 193 12.64 11.36 0.95
C ARG A 193 11.46 10.55 0.46
N ALA A 194 11.05 10.79 -0.76
CA ALA A 194 10.02 10.04 -1.46
C ALA A 194 10.61 9.38 -2.71
N ALA A 195 9.95 8.34 -3.21
CA ALA A 195 10.31 7.69 -4.46
C ALA A 195 10.17 8.67 -5.65
N ARG A 196 10.91 8.41 -6.74
CA ARG A 196 10.94 9.30 -7.93
C ARG A 196 9.56 9.56 -8.54
N PHE A 197 8.66 8.60 -8.44
CA PHE A 197 7.32 8.69 -9.03
C PHE A 197 6.32 9.48 -8.17
N VAL A 198 6.71 9.90 -6.97
CA VAL A 198 5.84 10.65 -6.07
C VAL A 198 5.81 12.12 -6.48
N GLU A 199 4.62 12.64 -6.72
CA GLU A 199 4.34 14.07 -6.75
C GLU A 199 3.80 14.50 -5.40
N ARG A 200 4.34 15.60 -4.85
CA ARG A 200 3.86 16.18 -3.60
C ARG A 200 2.76 17.19 -3.90
N PHE A 201 1.58 16.95 -3.35
CA PHE A 201 0.42 17.81 -3.50
C PHE A 201 0.27 18.82 -2.34
N ALA A 202 1.08 18.67 -1.27
CA ALA A 202 1.10 19.58 -0.13
C ALA A 202 2.49 19.57 0.55
N ASP A 203 2.71 20.51 1.46
CA ASP A 203 3.86 20.58 2.36
C ASP A 203 3.39 20.65 3.82
N ILE A 204 2.81 19.53 4.27
CA ILE A 204 2.28 19.43 5.63
C ILE A 204 3.41 19.44 6.66
N ARG A 205 4.58 18.86 6.33
CA ARG A 205 5.73 18.82 7.24
C ARG A 205 6.14 20.23 7.67
N SER A 206 6.38 21.13 6.73
CA SER A 206 6.77 22.52 7.07
C SER A 206 5.72 23.22 7.93
N THR A 207 4.44 22.97 7.67
CA THR A 207 3.35 23.51 8.48
C THR A 207 3.35 22.96 9.91
N MET A 208 3.58 21.65 10.09
CA MET A 208 3.70 21.02 11.39
C MET A 208 4.93 21.54 12.17
N ASP A 209 6.07 21.60 11.52
CA ASP A 209 7.33 22.09 12.11
C ASP A 209 7.17 23.55 12.59
N ALA A 210 6.55 24.41 11.79
CA ALA A 210 6.26 25.80 12.17
C ALA A 210 5.32 25.89 13.38
N GLY A 211 4.27 25.06 13.42
CA GLY A 211 3.33 24.99 14.54
C GLY A 211 4.01 24.57 15.85
N ILE A 212 4.84 23.52 15.78
CA ILE A 212 5.60 23.02 16.95
C ILE A 212 6.60 24.08 17.42
N ALA A 213 7.30 24.75 16.51
CA ALA A 213 8.24 25.81 16.85
C ALA A 213 7.53 27.01 17.51
N ALA A 214 6.36 27.43 16.99
CA ALA A 214 5.56 28.50 17.57
C ALA A 214 5.08 28.16 18.98
N PHE A 215 4.57 26.94 19.20
CA PHE A 215 4.19 26.46 20.52
C PHE A 215 5.39 26.48 21.49
N SER A 216 6.52 25.93 21.07
CA SER A 216 7.74 25.90 21.87
C SER A 216 8.23 27.31 22.26
N SER A 217 8.13 28.29 21.35
CA SER A 217 8.46 29.68 21.62
C SER A 217 7.51 30.30 22.65
N ALA A 218 6.20 30.13 22.45
CA ALA A 218 5.18 30.68 23.32
C ALA A 218 5.25 30.14 24.76
N VAL A 219 5.67 28.87 24.94
CA VAL A 219 5.92 28.31 26.27
C VAL A 219 7.16 28.95 26.91
N ARG A 220 8.23 29.16 26.13
CA ARG A 220 9.47 29.77 26.68
C ARG A 220 9.34 31.23 27.04
N ASP A 221 8.57 32.01 26.26
CA ASP A 221 8.35 33.42 26.50
C ASP A 221 7.18 33.70 27.45
N GLY A 222 6.46 32.68 27.90
CA GLY A 222 5.33 32.77 28.83
C GLY A 222 4.04 33.30 28.23
N SER A 223 3.94 33.39 26.90
CA SER A 223 2.69 33.81 26.19
C SER A 223 1.67 32.69 26.09
N PHE A 224 2.04 31.45 26.40
CA PHE A 224 1.16 30.29 26.55
C PHE A 224 1.38 29.61 27.89
N PRO A 225 0.29 29.23 28.65
CA PRO A 225 -1.11 29.38 28.29
C PRO A 225 -1.61 30.82 28.48
N LYS A 226 -2.54 31.25 27.61
CA LYS A 226 -3.26 32.52 27.80
C LYS A 226 -4.36 32.37 28.86
N GLN A 227 -4.88 33.48 29.40
CA GLN A 227 -5.96 33.46 30.38
C GLN A 227 -7.18 32.66 29.90
N SER A 228 -7.47 32.69 28.60
CA SER A 228 -8.58 31.92 27.98
C SER A 228 -8.35 30.41 27.97
N ASN A 229 -7.13 29.96 28.19
CA ASN A 229 -6.77 28.53 28.25
C ASN A 229 -6.79 27.96 29.67
N LEU A 230 -7.08 28.79 30.69
CA LEU A 230 -7.02 28.39 32.08
C LEU A 230 -8.44 28.00 32.61
N PHE A 231 -8.45 27.01 33.48
CA PHE A 231 -9.65 26.66 34.24
C PHE A 231 -9.70 27.48 35.51
N GLY A 232 -10.70 28.38 35.65
CA GLY A 232 -10.97 29.15 36.87
C GLY A 232 -11.75 28.33 37.90
N VAL A 233 -11.65 28.73 39.18
CA VAL A 233 -12.59 28.27 40.21
C VAL A 233 -13.97 28.85 39.90
N LYS A 234 -14.99 28.00 39.79
CA LYS A 234 -16.39 28.51 39.77
C LYS A 234 -16.64 29.24 41.07
N ALA A 235 -16.95 30.54 40.99
CA ALA A 235 -17.41 31.30 42.11
C ALA A 235 -18.79 30.78 42.57
#